data_d9c79ebb89728a54f7670e482147f2b3
#
_entry.id   d9c79ebb89728a54f7670e482147f2b3
#
_cell.length_a   1.000
_cell.length_b   1.000
_cell.length_c   1.000
_cell.angle_alpha   90.00
_cell.angle_beta   90.00
_cell.angle_gamma   90.00
#
_symmetry.space_group_name_H-M   'P 1'
#
loop_
_entity.id
_entity.type
_entity.pdbx_description
1 polymer ?
#
loop_
_entity_poly.entity_id
_entity_poly.type
_entity_poly.pdbx_seq_one_letter_code
_entity_poly.pdbx_strand_id
1 'polypeptide(L)'
;MEFRIDDYLYRQTARINGFDQLDILAKIGPLLSSGVGELAPILIDMKANGITNLLEGSLKKLGDITTPVAREFAKMSSADRKYILGTCLATVERKRDGEVGWAKIWNADAGRAMYDDINYDFLLMLRIALGVFQETFSRFLPASLSALIGASPESAHSIQ
;
A
#
# COMPACT_ATOMS: atom_id res chain seq x y z
N MET A 1 -9.19 -0.86 8.52
CA MET A 1 -8.19 -1.97 8.46
C MET A 1 -6.95 -1.57 9.24
N GLU A 2 -6.41 -2.49 10.01
CA GLU A 2 -5.12 -2.32 10.71
C GLU A 2 -4.05 -3.18 10.05
N PHE A 3 -2.84 -2.66 9.96
CA PHE A 3 -1.69 -3.37 9.41
C PHE A 3 -0.40 -2.94 10.11
N ARG A 4 0.56 -3.86 10.19
CA ARG A 4 1.85 -3.61 10.83
C ARG A 4 2.95 -3.49 9.78
N ILE A 5 3.80 -2.50 9.94
CA ILE A 5 5.03 -2.35 9.17
C ILE A 5 6.16 -2.16 10.18
N ASP A 6 7.14 -3.06 10.17
CA ASP A 6 8.21 -3.12 11.14
C ASP A 6 7.66 -3.12 12.58
N ASP A 7 8.09 -2.24 13.44
CA ASP A 7 7.64 -2.17 14.84
C ASP A 7 6.35 -1.35 15.03
N TYR A 8 5.83 -0.73 13.96
CA TYR A 8 4.72 0.19 14.08
C TYR A 8 3.40 -0.37 13.56
N LEU A 9 2.33 -0.07 14.29
CA LEU A 9 0.96 -0.40 13.90
C LEU A 9 0.30 0.81 13.25
N TYR A 10 -0.27 0.59 12.08
CA TYR A 10 -1.00 1.57 11.29
C TYR A 10 -2.46 1.17 11.14
N ARG A 11 -3.34 2.15 10.95
CA ARG A 11 -4.73 1.88 10.57
C ARG A 11 -5.20 2.85 9.51
N GLN A 12 -5.99 2.37 8.59
CA GLN A 12 -6.75 3.22 7.68
C GLN A 12 -8.06 3.62 8.36
N THR A 13 -8.29 4.93 8.52
CA THR A 13 -9.43 5.50 9.23
C THR A 13 -10.46 6.11 8.30
N ALA A 14 -10.06 6.47 7.09
CA ALA A 14 -10.92 7.08 6.08
C ALA A 14 -10.83 6.32 4.75
N ARG A 15 -11.89 6.37 3.97
CA ARG A 15 -11.88 5.87 2.59
C ARG A 15 -11.46 6.99 1.65
N ILE A 16 -10.68 6.65 0.63
CA ILE A 16 -10.40 7.57 -0.47
C ILE A 16 -11.73 7.79 -1.22
N ASN A 17 -12.08 9.03 -1.50
CA ASN A 17 -13.32 9.34 -2.23
C ASN A 17 -13.25 8.83 -3.69
N GLY A 18 -14.41 8.68 -4.34
CA GLY A 18 -14.50 8.05 -5.66
C GLY A 18 -13.77 8.81 -6.77
N PHE A 19 -13.69 10.14 -6.71
CA PHE A 19 -12.96 10.94 -7.70
C PHE A 19 -11.45 10.75 -7.54
N ASP A 20 -10.93 10.81 -6.32
CA ASP A 20 -9.52 10.53 -6.05
C ASP A 20 -9.14 9.08 -6.41
N GLN A 21 -10.07 8.10 -6.18
CA GLN A 21 -9.86 6.73 -6.63
C GLN A 21 -9.67 6.65 -8.14
N LEU A 22 -10.54 7.34 -8.90
CA LEU A 22 -10.45 7.37 -10.37
C LEU A 22 -9.17 8.04 -10.84
N ASP A 23 -8.81 9.17 -10.25
CA ASP A 23 -7.58 9.90 -10.60
C ASP A 23 -6.32 9.07 -10.31
N ILE A 24 -6.28 8.39 -9.17
CA ILE A 24 -5.20 7.47 -8.83
C ILE A 24 -5.13 6.33 -9.86
N LEU A 25 -6.25 5.67 -10.17
CA LEU A 25 -6.29 4.59 -11.15
C LEU A 25 -5.82 5.06 -12.54
N ALA A 26 -6.23 6.24 -12.98
CA ALA A 26 -5.79 6.81 -14.25
C ALA A 26 -4.28 7.04 -14.28
N LYS A 27 -3.69 7.51 -13.18
CA LYS A 27 -2.25 7.77 -13.07
C LYS A 27 -1.41 6.49 -12.99
N ILE A 28 -1.89 5.46 -12.31
CA ILE A 28 -1.18 4.19 -12.16
C ILE A 28 -1.50 3.18 -13.29
N GLY A 29 -2.54 3.41 -14.08
CA GLY A 29 -2.94 2.53 -15.17
C GLY A 29 -1.79 2.12 -16.09
N PRO A 30 -0.95 3.05 -16.57
CA PRO A 30 0.24 2.72 -17.37
C PRO A 30 1.23 1.82 -16.62
N LEU A 31 1.36 1.96 -15.29
CA LEU A 31 2.21 1.10 -14.47
C LEU A 31 1.68 -0.32 -14.40
N LEU A 32 0.36 -0.47 -14.26
CA LEU A 32 -0.29 -1.78 -14.22
C LEU A 32 -0.21 -2.50 -15.56
N SER A 33 -0.29 -1.78 -16.66
CA SER A 33 -0.23 -2.37 -18.01
C SER A 33 1.18 -2.77 -18.44
N SER A 34 2.20 -1.99 -18.07
CA SER A 34 3.60 -2.28 -18.40
C SER A 34 4.29 -3.22 -17.41
N GLY A 35 3.87 -3.20 -16.16
CA GLY A 35 4.50 -3.94 -15.07
C GLY A 35 3.88 -5.28 -14.71
N VAL A 36 2.74 -5.65 -15.32
CA VAL A 36 2.03 -6.90 -14.97
C VAL A 36 2.92 -8.13 -15.15
N GLY A 37 3.76 -8.18 -16.18
CA GLY A 37 4.68 -9.28 -16.42
C GLY A 37 5.78 -9.41 -15.35
N GLU A 38 6.31 -8.30 -14.86
CA GLU A 38 7.36 -8.29 -13.82
C GLU A 38 6.77 -8.39 -12.40
N LEU A 39 5.55 -7.90 -12.21
CA LEU A 39 4.86 -7.97 -10.92
C LEU A 39 4.12 -9.29 -10.68
N ALA A 40 3.80 -10.05 -11.74
CA ALA A 40 3.06 -11.30 -11.61
C ALA A 40 3.73 -12.34 -10.69
N PRO A 41 5.04 -12.62 -10.78
CA PRO A 41 5.71 -13.54 -9.86
C PRO A 41 5.65 -13.07 -8.41
N ILE A 42 5.72 -11.77 -8.21
CA ILE A 42 5.68 -11.10 -6.92
C ILE A 42 4.30 -11.22 -6.28
N LEU A 43 3.26 -10.97 -7.06
CA LEU A 43 1.86 -11.10 -6.64
C LEU A 43 1.52 -12.56 -6.34
N ILE A 44 2.09 -13.51 -7.07
CA ILE A 44 1.95 -14.94 -6.80
C ILE A 44 2.59 -15.32 -5.47
N ASP A 45 3.79 -14.83 -5.18
CA ASP A 45 4.48 -15.07 -3.91
C ASP A 45 3.74 -14.41 -2.73
N MET A 46 3.19 -13.22 -2.94
CA MET A 46 2.29 -12.55 -1.97
C MET A 46 1.06 -13.39 -1.65
N LYS A 47 0.46 -14.05 -2.64
CA LYS A 47 -0.68 -14.94 -2.45
C LYS A 47 -0.30 -16.20 -1.69
N ALA A 48 0.83 -16.80 -2.02
CA ALA A 48 1.26 -18.07 -1.44
C ALA A 48 1.69 -17.93 0.03
N ASN A 49 2.33 -16.80 0.39
CA ASN A 49 2.98 -16.59 1.67
C ASN A 49 2.31 -15.50 2.54
N GLY A 50 1.28 -14.83 2.03
CA GLY A 50 0.59 -13.73 2.70
C GLY A 50 1.41 -12.44 2.74
N ILE A 51 0.72 -11.30 2.80
CA ILE A 51 1.36 -9.97 2.90
C ILE A 51 2.14 -9.82 4.21
N THR A 52 1.67 -10.43 5.29
CA THR A 52 2.33 -10.40 6.58
C THR A 52 3.74 -10.99 6.50
N ASN A 53 3.92 -12.08 5.78
CA ASN A 53 5.24 -12.69 5.58
C ASN A 53 6.15 -11.86 4.65
N LEU A 54 5.58 -11.08 3.73
CA LEU A 54 6.32 -10.14 2.91
C LEU A 54 6.77 -8.91 3.70
N LEU A 55 5.97 -8.49 4.68
CA LEU A 55 6.29 -7.40 5.58
C LEU A 55 7.25 -7.83 6.69
N GLU A 56 7.23 -9.12 7.09
CA GLU A 56 8.06 -9.67 8.18
C GLU A 56 9.27 -10.46 7.68
N GLY A 57 9.24 -10.99 6.47
CA GLY A 57 10.20 -11.96 5.95
C GLY A 57 11.12 -11.43 4.86
N SER A 58 12.25 -10.93 5.26
CA SER A 58 13.44 -10.59 4.48
C SER A 58 13.36 -9.33 3.61
N LEU A 59 14.09 -8.32 4.06
CA LEU A 59 14.53 -7.12 3.32
C LEU A 59 14.99 -7.40 1.88
N LYS A 60 15.44 -8.60 1.59
CA LYS A 60 15.88 -9.01 0.26
C LYS A 60 14.71 -9.20 -0.71
N LYS A 61 13.60 -9.82 -0.27
CA LYS A 61 12.38 -9.96 -1.08
C LYS A 61 11.66 -8.62 -1.24
N LEU A 62 11.71 -7.73 -0.24
CA LEU A 62 11.18 -6.37 -0.35
C LEU A 62 11.96 -5.54 -1.38
N GLY A 63 13.27 -5.72 -1.48
CA GLY A 63 14.09 -5.11 -2.53
C GLY A 63 13.66 -5.58 -3.92
N ASP A 64 13.33 -6.85 -4.07
CA ASP A 64 12.89 -7.46 -5.33
C ASP A 64 11.50 -6.94 -5.77
N ILE A 65 10.62 -6.58 -4.83
CA ILE A 65 9.26 -6.06 -5.11
C ILE A 65 9.26 -4.56 -5.26
N THR A 66 9.87 -3.86 -4.33
CA THR A 66 9.84 -2.40 -4.30
C THR A 66 10.65 -1.80 -5.43
N THR A 67 11.68 -2.50 -5.94
CA THR A 67 12.52 -1.98 -7.02
C THR A 67 11.76 -1.79 -8.33
N PRO A 68 11.01 -2.77 -8.89
CA PRO A 68 10.20 -2.57 -10.08
C PRO A 68 9.11 -1.51 -9.86
N VAL A 69 8.38 -1.55 -8.75
CA VAL A 69 7.34 -0.55 -8.43
C VAL A 69 7.95 0.84 -8.27
N ALA A 70 9.05 0.97 -7.54
CA ALA A 70 9.74 2.23 -7.36
C ALA A 70 10.29 2.79 -8.68
N ARG A 71 10.79 1.92 -9.56
CA ARG A 71 11.28 2.30 -10.89
C ARG A 71 10.15 2.87 -11.75
N GLU A 72 9.02 2.20 -11.83
CA GLU A 72 7.87 2.68 -12.57
C GLU A 72 7.29 3.95 -11.93
N PHE A 73 7.21 4.00 -10.61
CA PHE A 73 6.78 5.18 -9.87
C PHE A 73 7.71 6.39 -10.11
N ALA A 74 9.01 6.15 -10.27
CA ALA A 74 9.99 7.19 -10.60
C ALA A 74 9.78 7.81 -11.99
N LYS A 75 9.14 7.09 -12.94
CA LYS A 75 8.80 7.61 -14.28
C LYS A 75 7.63 8.59 -14.25
N MET A 76 6.83 8.60 -13.19
CA MET A 76 5.72 9.53 -13.04
C MET A 76 6.22 10.95 -12.73
N SER A 77 5.37 11.95 -13.01
CA SER A 77 5.67 13.32 -12.59
C SER A 77 5.76 13.44 -11.07
N SER A 78 6.56 14.39 -10.59
CA SER A 78 6.65 14.66 -9.14
C SER A 78 5.29 15.02 -8.53
N ALA A 79 4.46 15.75 -9.28
CA ALA A 79 3.11 16.12 -8.85
C ALA A 79 2.21 14.89 -8.69
N ASP A 80 2.24 13.95 -9.63
CA ASP A 80 1.45 12.73 -9.57
C ASP A 80 1.88 11.81 -8.43
N ARG A 81 3.19 11.67 -8.22
CA ARG A 81 3.73 10.90 -7.08
C ARG A 81 3.27 11.46 -5.74
N LYS A 82 3.39 12.78 -5.58
CA LYS A 82 2.95 13.48 -4.35
C LYS A 82 1.46 13.36 -4.14
N TYR A 83 0.68 13.48 -5.21
CA TYR A 83 -0.78 13.33 -5.16
C TYR A 83 -1.18 11.93 -4.69
N ILE A 84 -0.65 10.89 -5.32
CA ILE A 84 -0.98 9.50 -4.98
C ILE A 84 -0.57 9.18 -3.53
N LEU A 85 0.69 9.44 -3.17
CA LEU A 85 1.18 9.17 -1.82
C LEU A 85 0.44 10.00 -0.77
N GLY A 86 0.28 11.30 -0.99
CA GLY A 86 -0.41 12.18 -0.07
C GLY A 86 -1.85 11.78 0.17
N THR A 87 -2.59 11.41 -0.89
CA THR A 87 -3.98 10.94 -0.79
C THR A 87 -4.07 9.63 0.01
N CYS A 88 -3.17 8.68 -0.22
CA CYS A 88 -3.14 7.44 0.55
C CYS A 88 -2.76 7.69 2.02
N LEU A 89 -1.65 8.38 2.26
CA LEU A 89 -1.13 8.64 3.61
C LEU A 89 -2.09 9.49 4.47
N ALA A 90 -2.86 10.40 3.86
CA ALA A 90 -3.86 11.20 4.56
C ALA A 90 -5.00 10.38 5.19
N THR A 91 -5.20 9.15 4.74
CA THR A 91 -6.22 8.24 5.29
C THR A 91 -5.71 7.38 6.45
N VAL A 92 -4.43 7.49 6.79
CA VAL A 92 -3.76 6.57 7.73
C VAL A 92 -3.39 7.27 9.02
N GLU A 93 -3.53 6.53 10.11
CA GLU A 93 -3.02 6.88 11.43
C GLU A 93 -2.02 5.82 11.90
N ARG A 94 -1.07 6.24 12.74
CA ARG A 94 -0.11 5.38 13.41
C ARG A 94 -0.43 5.33 14.91
N LYS A 95 -0.30 4.14 15.50
CA LYS A 95 -0.43 3.99 16.95
C LYS A 95 0.76 4.67 17.63
N ARG A 96 0.46 5.48 18.65
CA ARG A 96 1.50 6.16 19.42
C ARG A 96 2.23 5.18 20.32
N ASP A 97 3.54 5.29 20.36
CA ASP A 97 4.37 4.47 21.26
C ASP A 97 4.17 4.92 22.70
N GLY A 98 3.86 3.95 23.58
CA GLY A 98 3.69 4.21 25.01
C GLY A 98 2.46 5.02 25.40
N GLU A 99 1.63 5.45 24.47
CA GLU A 99 0.41 6.22 24.70
C GLU A 99 -0.84 5.46 24.25
N VAL A 100 -1.96 5.79 24.90
CA VAL A 100 -3.27 5.33 24.44
C VAL A 100 -3.73 6.27 23.32
N GLY A 101 -3.66 5.82 22.06
CA GLY A 101 -4.20 6.60 20.97
C GLY A 101 -3.52 6.41 19.63
N TRP A 102 -4.06 7.11 18.67
CA TRP A 102 -3.65 7.11 17.26
C TRP A 102 -3.37 8.54 16.82
N ALA A 103 -2.45 8.71 15.90
CA ALA A 103 -2.15 10.02 15.32
C ALA A 103 -2.07 9.93 13.80
N LYS A 104 -2.58 10.95 13.13
CA LYS A 104 -2.43 11.09 11.68
C LYS A 104 -0.96 11.12 11.30
N ILE A 105 -0.62 10.46 10.20
CA ILE A 105 0.76 10.43 9.70
C ILE A 105 1.04 11.47 8.63
N TRP A 106 0.02 12.14 8.09
CA TRP A 106 0.13 13.10 7.00
C TRP A 106 -0.45 14.46 7.38
N ASN A 107 0.31 15.51 7.09
CA ASN A 107 -0.14 16.89 7.16
C ASN A 107 -0.44 17.37 5.73
N ALA A 108 -1.74 17.51 5.41
CA ALA A 108 -2.18 17.92 4.08
C ALA A 108 -1.77 19.35 3.74
N ASP A 109 -1.79 20.26 4.72
CA ASP A 109 -1.46 21.68 4.52
C ASP A 109 0.04 21.85 4.22
N ALA A 110 0.88 21.10 4.90
CA ALA A 110 2.32 21.12 4.69
C ALA A 110 2.77 20.19 3.55
N GLY A 111 1.92 19.27 3.08
CA GLY A 111 2.23 18.30 2.04
C GLY A 111 3.37 17.34 2.41
N ARG A 112 3.46 16.94 3.68
CA ARG A 112 4.52 16.08 4.20
C ARG A 112 4.04 15.17 5.32
N ALA A 113 4.82 14.10 5.57
CA ALA A 113 4.57 13.23 6.71
C ALA A 113 4.87 13.94 8.04
N MET A 114 4.12 13.56 9.07
CA MET A 114 4.23 14.11 10.43
C MET A 114 5.38 13.47 11.23
N TYR A 115 5.85 12.30 10.81
CA TYR A 115 6.92 11.54 11.44
C TYR A 115 8.16 11.56 10.56
N ASP A 116 9.32 11.81 11.15
CA ASP A 116 10.59 11.91 10.42
C ASP A 116 10.99 10.58 9.77
N ASP A 117 10.77 9.47 10.45
CA ASP A 117 11.02 8.13 9.89
C ASP A 117 10.21 7.87 8.60
N ILE A 118 8.98 8.36 8.52
CA ILE A 118 8.16 8.28 7.31
C ILE A 118 8.60 9.34 6.30
N ASN A 119 8.84 10.57 6.75
CA ASN A 119 9.13 11.70 5.86
C ASN A 119 10.44 11.55 5.08
N TYR A 120 11.43 10.88 5.67
CA TYR A 120 12.74 10.67 5.05
C TYR A 120 12.94 9.27 4.48
N ASP A 121 11.93 8.39 4.54
CA ASP A 121 11.98 7.05 3.97
C ASP A 121 10.88 6.84 2.92
N PHE A 122 11.24 6.98 1.65
CA PHE A 122 10.34 6.76 0.53
C PHE A 122 9.77 5.33 0.49
N LEU A 123 10.59 4.33 0.84
CA LEU A 123 10.13 2.93 0.83
C LEU A 123 9.08 2.69 1.90
N LEU A 124 9.22 3.31 3.07
CA LEU A 124 8.20 3.24 4.12
C LEU A 124 6.91 3.93 3.68
N MET A 125 6.99 5.13 3.05
CA MET A 125 5.82 5.78 2.47
C MET A 125 5.11 4.87 1.45
N LEU A 126 5.87 4.24 0.57
CA LEU A 126 5.34 3.35 -0.46
C LEU A 126 4.68 2.11 0.15
N ARG A 127 5.29 1.50 1.18
CA ARG A 127 4.72 0.34 1.89
C ARG A 127 3.38 0.68 2.56
N ILE A 128 3.29 1.83 3.20
CA ILE A 128 2.04 2.32 3.80
C ILE A 128 0.98 2.55 2.72
N ALA A 129 1.35 3.21 1.62
CA ALA A 129 0.45 3.47 0.51
C ALA A 129 -0.04 2.18 -0.16
N LEU A 130 0.81 1.15 -0.30
CA LEU A 130 0.42 -0.16 -0.81
C LEU A 130 -0.60 -0.86 0.09
N GLY A 131 -0.50 -0.72 1.41
CA GLY A 131 -1.51 -1.23 2.35
C GLY A 131 -2.88 -0.59 2.13
N VAL A 132 -2.91 0.74 1.99
CA VAL A 132 -4.14 1.49 1.65
C VAL A 132 -4.66 1.11 0.27
N PHE A 133 -3.76 0.97 -0.68
CA PHE A 133 -4.09 0.65 -2.07
C PHE A 133 -4.78 -0.70 -2.18
N GLN A 134 -4.25 -1.71 -1.51
CA GLN A 134 -4.85 -3.05 -1.50
C GLN A 134 -6.28 -3.02 -0.98
N GLU A 135 -6.55 -2.35 0.12
CA GLU A 135 -7.90 -2.27 0.70
C GLU A 135 -8.86 -1.48 -0.20
N THR A 136 -8.37 -0.38 -0.78
CA THR A 136 -9.22 0.54 -1.56
C THR A 136 -9.53 0.00 -2.96
N PHE A 137 -8.53 -0.60 -3.62
CA PHE A 137 -8.60 -0.90 -5.06
C PHE A 137 -8.74 -2.38 -5.40
N SER A 138 -8.75 -3.28 -4.42
CA SER A 138 -8.90 -4.73 -4.67
C SER A 138 -10.08 -5.07 -5.58
N ARG A 139 -11.20 -4.37 -5.42
CA ARG A 139 -12.41 -4.56 -6.21
C ARG A 139 -12.32 -4.07 -7.67
N PHE A 140 -11.35 -3.22 -8.00
CA PHE A 140 -11.16 -2.69 -9.36
C PHE A 140 -10.10 -3.45 -10.13
N LEU A 141 -9.37 -4.33 -9.47
CA LEU A 141 -8.36 -5.14 -10.12
C LEU A 141 -9.02 -6.24 -10.94
N PRO A 142 -8.46 -6.59 -12.13
CA PRO A 142 -8.91 -7.75 -12.87
C PRO A 142 -8.99 -8.99 -11.99
N ALA A 143 -9.92 -9.91 -12.27
CA ALA A 143 -10.11 -11.13 -11.48
C ALA A 143 -8.81 -11.93 -11.29
N SER A 144 -7.91 -11.89 -12.27
CA SER A 144 -6.57 -12.48 -12.21
C SER A 144 -5.67 -11.80 -11.16
N LEU A 145 -5.78 -10.48 -11.01
CA LEU A 145 -5.02 -9.72 -10.02
C LEU A 145 -5.72 -9.70 -8.65
N SER A 146 -7.04 -9.59 -8.61
CA SER A 146 -7.80 -9.65 -7.36
C SER A 146 -7.75 -11.04 -6.74
N ALA A 147 -7.71 -12.11 -7.54
CA ALA A 147 -7.47 -13.47 -7.06
C ALA A 147 -6.05 -13.65 -6.49
N LEU A 148 -5.07 -12.88 -6.98
CA LEU A 148 -3.71 -12.87 -6.46
C LEU A 148 -3.57 -12.08 -5.14
N ILE A 149 -4.41 -11.05 -4.94
CA ILE A 149 -4.34 -10.15 -3.78
C ILE A 149 -5.37 -10.55 -2.70
N GLY A 150 -6.51 -11.12 -3.08
CA GLY A 150 -7.72 -11.24 -2.25
C GLY A 150 -8.03 -12.58 -1.63
N ALA A 151 -7.15 -13.57 -1.62
CA ALA A 151 -7.40 -14.83 -0.94
C ALA A 151 -6.95 -14.77 0.53
N SER A 152 -7.71 -14.08 1.38
CA SER A 152 -7.70 -14.33 2.82
C SER A 152 -8.21 -15.75 3.09
N PRO A 153 -7.57 -16.55 3.95
CA PRO A 153 -7.98 -17.93 4.25
C PRO A 153 -9.11 -18.01 5.28
N GLU A 154 -10.10 -17.14 5.22
CA GLU A 154 -11.25 -17.13 6.12
C GLU A 154 -12.57 -17.45 5.40
N SER A 155 -12.65 -18.63 4.80
CA SER A 155 -13.96 -19.17 4.37
C SER A 155 -14.01 -20.70 4.40
N ALA A 156 -13.30 -21.32 5.33
CA ALA A 156 -13.33 -22.77 5.50
C ALA A 156 -13.79 -23.16 6.92
N HIS A 157 -14.86 -22.57 7.43
CA HIS A 157 -15.59 -23.14 8.57
C HIS A 157 -17.04 -22.68 8.53
N SER A 158 -17.88 -23.45 7.90
CA SER A 158 -19.27 -23.72 8.30
C SER A 158 -20.00 -24.46 7.20
N ILE A 159 -19.89 -25.78 7.17
CA ILE A 159 -21.01 -26.67 6.85
C ILE A 159 -20.78 -27.93 7.66
N GLN A 160 -21.40 -28.01 8.77
CA GLN A 160 -21.99 -29.25 9.30
C GLN A 160 -23.43 -28.98 9.65
#